data_26438b63b74249a943f9c3b318d5ae0a
#
_entry.id   26438b63b74249a943f9c3b318d5ae0a
#
_cell.length_a   1.000
_cell.length_b   1.000
_cell.length_c   1.000
_cell.angle_alpha   90.00
_cell.angle_beta   90.00
_cell.angle_gamma   90.00
#
_symmetry.space_group_name_H-M   'P 1'
#
loop_
_entity.id
_entity.type
_entity.pdbx_description
1 polymer ?
#
loop_
_entity_poly.entity_id
_entity_poly.type
_entity_poly.pdbx_seq_one_letter_code
_entity_poly.pdbx_strand_id
1 'polypeptide(L)'
;MREYLITLLISAALCYLITPIVRAQAIRFGAVAAIRDRDIHSVPTARWGGVAMWASMALTFAIVNHLPLVGKSFGHEAQGIFLASTAIVLLGMADDRFQLDALTKLAGQVFVAGILLIYGIQILWLPINGVITLPPSIGQLVTVLIVLVVINAVNFI
;
A
#
# COMPACT_ATOMS: atom_id res chain seq x y z
N MET A 1 24.17 2.88 5.61
CA MET A 1 23.80 4.01 4.73
C MET A 1 23.86 3.64 3.24
N ARG A 2 24.95 3.05 2.73
CA ARG A 2 25.07 2.73 1.28
C ARG A 2 23.96 1.80 0.78
N GLU A 3 23.65 0.72 1.48
CA GLU A 3 22.60 -0.23 1.06
C GLU A 3 21.21 0.40 1.01
N TYR A 4 20.87 1.29 1.95
CA TYR A 4 19.59 2.01 1.92
C TYR A 4 19.46 2.94 0.71
N LEU A 5 20.55 3.64 0.35
CA LEU A 5 20.59 4.48 -0.85
C LEU A 5 20.45 3.63 -2.12
N ILE A 6 21.15 2.49 -2.19
CA ILE A 6 21.06 1.56 -3.31
C ILE A 6 19.62 1.03 -3.43
N THR A 7 19.00 0.62 -2.31
CA THR A 7 17.61 0.15 -2.28
C THR A 7 16.64 1.23 -2.79
N LEU A 8 16.82 2.48 -2.35
CA LEU A 8 16.01 3.61 -2.80
C LEU A 8 16.13 3.82 -4.31
N LEU A 9 17.38 3.85 -4.83
CA LEU A 9 17.62 4.06 -6.26
C LEU A 9 17.08 2.91 -7.12
N ILE A 10 17.25 1.65 -6.68
CA ILE A 10 16.68 0.47 -7.36
C ILE A 10 15.16 0.58 -7.40
N SER A 11 14.51 0.89 -6.26
CA SER A 11 13.05 1.00 -6.18
C SER A 11 12.52 2.13 -7.08
N ALA A 12 13.17 3.28 -7.08
CA ALA A 12 12.81 4.41 -7.93
C ALA A 12 12.96 4.09 -9.43
N ALA A 13 14.08 3.47 -9.82
CA ALA A 13 14.33 3.07 -11.20
C ALA A 13 13.32 2.02 -11.68
N LEU A 14 13.04 1.00 -10.86
CA LEU A 14 12.05 -0.03 -11.17
C LEU A 14 10.65 0.58 -11.29
N CYS A 15 10.27 1.48 -10.38
CA CYS A 15 8.97 2.15 -10.44
C CYS A 15 8.83 2.97 -11.74
N TYR A 16 9.86 3.71 -12.12
CA TYR A 16 9.90 4.46 -13.37
C TYR A 16 9.74 3.55 -14.60
N LEU A 17 10.44 2.42 -14.64
CA LEU A 17 10.41 1.47 -15.76
C LEU A 17 9.09 0.68 -15.84
N ILE A 18 8.49 0.33 -14.70
CA ILE A 18 7.26 -0.47 -14.62
C ILE A 18 6.01 0.39 -14.91
N THR A 19 6.03 1.67 -14.52
CA THR A 19 4.87 2.57 -14.67
C THR A 19 4.26 2.59 -16.07
N PRO A 20 5.01 2.74 -17.19
CA PRO A 20 4.44 2.75 -18.53
C PRO A 20 3.79 1.39 -18.89
N ILE A 21 4.35 0.28 -18.41
CA ILE A 21 3.82 -1.06 -18.64
C ILE A 21 2.47 -1.22 -17.93
N VAL A 22 2.42 -0.86 -16.63
CA VAL A 22 1.18 -0.91 -15.83
C VAL A 22 0.13 0.04 -16.39
N ARG A 23 0.52 1.23 -16.84
CA ARG A 23 -0.40 2.18 -17.50
C ARG A 23 -1.04 1.56 -18.74
N ALA A 24 -0.25 0.90 -19.60
CA ALA A 24 -0.76 0.24 -20.79
C ALA A 24 -1.75 -0.88 -20.43
N GLN A 25 -1.45 -1.67 -19.40
CA GLN A 25 -2.34 -2.72 -18.90
C GLN A 25 -3.62 -2.13 -18.29
N ALA A 26 -3.54 -1.07 -17.49
CA ALA A 26 -4.70 -0.41 -16.91
C ALA A 26 -5.68 0.06 -17.99
N ILE A 27 -5.17 0.66 -19.07
CA ILE A 27 -5.98 1.09 -20.22
C ILE A 27 -6.61 -0.14 -20.90
N ARG A 28 -5.84 -1.21 -21.13
CA ARG A 28 -6.34 -2.43 -21.76
C ARG A 28 -7.44 -3.12 -20.95
N PHE A 29 -7.35 -3.11 -19.63
CA PHE A 29 -8.34 -3.71 -18.73
C PHE A 29 -9.47 -2.76 -18.34
N GLY A 30 -9.50 -1.53 -18.86
CA GLY A 30 -10.54 -0.57 -18.60
C GLY A 30 -10.50 0.07 -17.20
N ALA A 31 -9.36 -0.02 -16.49
CA ALA A 31 -9.14 0.67 -15.21
C ALA A 31 -8.72 2.13 -15.46
N VAL A 32 -9.62 2.89 -16.05
CA VAL A 32 -9.44 4.32 -16.39
C VAL A 32 -10.53 5.16 -15.74
N ALA A 33 -10.16 6.38 -15.32
CA ALA A 33 -11.14 7.33 -14.82
C ALA A 33 -12.02 7.81 -15.99
N ALA A 34 -13.34 7.71 -15.82
CA ALA A 34 -14.26 8.36 -16.74
C ALA A 34 -14.10 9.89 -16.62
N ILE A 35 -14.07 10.58 -17.75
CA ILE A 35 -14.05 12.05 -17.79
C ILE A 35 -15.41 12.55 -17.32
N ARG A 36 -15.44 13.41 -16.31
CA ARG A 36 -16.64 14.10 -15.81
C ARG A 36 -16.56 15.56 -16.27
N ASP A 37 -17.71 16.21 -16.43
CA ASP A 37 -17.79 17.61 -16.90
C ASP A 37 -17.02 18.61 -16.03
N ARG A 38 -16.72 18.23 -14.77
CA ARG A 38 -15.92 19.01 -13.81
C ARG A 38 -14.41 18.71 -13.83
N ASP A 39 -13.97 17.75 -14.63
CA ASP A 39 -12.58 17.31 -14.65
C ASP A 39 -11.79 18.21 -15.63
N ILE A 40 -10.62 18.66 -15.17
CA ILE A 40 -9.71 19.51 -15.96
C ILE A 40 -9.01 18.67 -17.06
N HIS A 41 -9.02 17.34 -16.93
CA HIS A 41 -8.35 16.43 -17.84
C HIS A 41 -9.25 16.05 -19.02
N SER A 42 -8.76 16.28 -20.24
CA SER A 42 -9.43 15.89 -21.50
C SER A 42 -9.14 14.44 -21.93
N VAL A 43 -8.24 13.74 -21.24
CA VAL A 43 -7.82 12.36 -21.56
C VAL A 43 -8.07 11.44 -20.36
N PRO A 44 -8.67 10.25 -20.58
CA PRO A 44 -8.87 9.28 -19.51
C PRO A 44 -7.57 8.91 -18.80
N THR A 45 -7.54 9.05 -17.48
CA THR A 45 -6.34 8.77 -16.67
C THR A 45 -6.37 7.33 -16.17
N ALA A 46 -5.28 6.61 -16.39
CA ALA A 46 -5.11 5.25 -15.88
C ALA A 46 -4.98 5.26 -14.33
N ARG A 47 -5.71 4.36 -13.66
CA ARG A 47 -5.83 4.35 -12.19
C ARG A 47 -4.84 3.44 -11.47
N TRP A 48 -4.20 2.49 -12.14
CA TRP A 48 -3.34 1.47 -11.51
C TRP A 48 -1.93 1.93 -11.14
N GLY A 49 -1.72 3.22 -10.81
CA GLY A 49 -0.41 3.72 -10.35
C GLY A 49 0.12 2.98 -9.13
N GLY A 50 -0.74 2.65 -8.16
CA GLY A 50 -0.38 1.86 -6.99
C GLY A 50 0.15 0.45 -7.29
N VAL A 51 -0.30 -0.16 -8.39
CA VAL A 51 0.21 -1.47 -8.86
C VAL A 51 1.68 -1.36 -9.29
N ALA A 52 2.05 -0.27 -9.99
CA ALA A 52 3.45 -0.04 -10.37
C ALA A 52 4.35 0.17 -9.15
N MET A 53 3.87 0.93 -8.16
CA MET A 53 4.59 1.13 -6.89
C MET A 53 4.77 -0.18 -6.13
N TRP A 54 3.72 -0.98 -5.99
CA TRP A 54 3.78 -2.27 -5.32
C TRP A 54 4.72 -3.24 -6.06
N ALA A 55 4.61 -3.35 -7.39
CA ALA A 55 5.45 -4.24 -8.18
C ALA A 55 6.94 -3.87 -8.08
N SER A 56 7.26 -2.56 -8.09
CA SER A 56 8.63 -2.10 -7.90
C SER A 56 9.16 -2.40 -6.49
N MET A 57 8.31 -2.24 -5.47
CA MET A 57 8.65 -2.61 -4.09
C MET A 57 8.89 -4.12 -3.96
N ALA A 58 8.04 -4.95 -4.55
CA ALA A 58 8.16 -6.41 -4.54
C ALA A 58 9.47 -6.88 -5.20
N LEU A 59 9.79 -6.34 -6.38
CA LEU A 59 11.04 -6.64 -7.08
C LEU A 59 12.27 -6.14 -6.31
N THR A 60 12.19 -4.93 -5.76
CA THR A 60 13.27 -4.39 -4.92
C THR A 60 13.48 -5.28 -3.71
N PHE A 61 12.42 -5.71 -3.02
CA PHE A 61 12.49 -6.63 -1.90
C PHE A 61 13.20 -7.93 -2.28
N ALA A 62 12.84 -8.54 -3.41
CA ALA A 62 13.48 -9.75 -3.90
C ALA A 62 14.98 -9.57 -4.17
N ILE A 63 15.39 -8.41 -4.72
CA ILE A 63 16.80 -8.09 -5.01
C ILE A 63 17.58 -7.84 -3.71
N VAL A 64 17.06 -7.00 -2.81
CA VAL A 64 17.80 -6.55 -1.63
C VAL A 64 17.76 -7.54 -0.47
N ASN A 65 16.89 -8.54 -0.52
CA ASN A 65 16.87 -9.64 0.46
C ASN A 65 18.21 -10.39 0.55
N HIS A 66 19.02 -10.33 -0.50
CA HIS A 66 20.35 -10.92 -0.54
C HIS A 66 21.45 -9.98 0.00
N LEU A 67 21.12 -8.73 0.32
CA LEU A 67 22.11 -7.77 0.86
C LEU A 67 22.38 -8.03 2.35
N PRO A 68 23.66 -7.91 2.80
CA PRO A 68 24.06 -8.31 4.13
C PRO A 68 23.39 -7.56 5.29
N LEU A 69 23.06 -6.27 5.10
CA LEU A 69 22.45 -5.44 6.14
C LEU A 69 20.94 -5.38 5.99
N VAL A 70 20.45 -5.01 4.80
CA VAL A 70 19.02 -4.81 4.54
C VAL A 70 18.28 -6.15 4.56
N GLY A 71 18.83 -7.20 3.97
CA GLY A 71 18.21 -8.54 3.95
C GLY A 71 18.00 -9.14 5.33
N LYS A 72 18.88 -8.85 6.30
CA LYS A 72 18.71 -9.30 7.70
C LYS A 72 17.56 -8.62 8.44
N SER A 73 17.08 -7.48 7.96
CA SER A 73 15.98 -6.73 8.55
C SER A 73 14.61 -7.24 8.13
N PHE A 74 14.54 -8.20 7.19
CA PHE A 74 13.30 -8.77 6.71
C PHE A 74 12.86 -9.95 7.60
N GLY A 75 12.20 -9.61 8.71
CA GLY A 75 11.60 -10.58 9.63
C GLY A 75 10.11 -10.83 9.34
N HIS A 76 9.45 -11.40 10.33
CA HIS A 76 8.01 -11.73 10.31
C HIS A 76 7.13 -10.49 10.02
N GLU A 77 7.48 -9.34 10.57
CA GLU A 77 6.76 -8.08 10.36
C GLU A 77 6.84 -7.61 8.89
N ALA A 78 8.01 -7.74 8.26
CA ALA A 78 8.18 -7.39 6.85
C ALA A 78 7.30 -8.25 5.93
N GLN A 79 7.12 -9.54 6.26
CA GLN A 79 6.18 -10.42 5.56
C GLN A 79 4.74 -9.94 5.73
N GLY A 80 4.36 -9.52 6.94
CA GLY A 80 3.04 -8.95 7.22
C GLY A 80 2.75 -7.70 6.41
N ILE A 81 3.71 -6.77 6.34
CA ILE A 81 3.61 -5.55 5.53
C ILE A 81 3.46 -5.92 4.04
N PHE A 82 4.24 -6.88 3.55
CA PHE A 82 4.18 -7.31 2.16
C PHE A 82 2.82 -7.95 1.82
N LEU A 83 2.30 -8.82 2.67
CA LEU A 83 0.98 -9.43 2.48
C LEU A 83 -0.16 -8.40 2.56
N ALA A 84 -0.12 -7.51 3.55
CA ALA A 84 -1.11 -6.44 3.68
C ALA A 84 -1.08 -5.48 2.48
N SER A 85 0.12 -5.11 2.01
CA SER A 85 0.28 -4.26 0.82
C SER A 85 -0.22 -4.96 -0.46
N THR A 86 -0.03 -6.27 -0.57
CA THR A 86 -0.57 -7.06 -1.67
C THR A 86 -2.09 -7.08 -1.63
N ALA A 87 -2.67 -7.34 -0.46
CA ALA A 87 -4.12 -7.38 -0.28
C ALA A 87 -4.78 -6.03 -0.59
N ILE A 88 -4.20 -4.90 -0.14
CA ILE A 88 -4.76 -3.57 -0.42
C ILE A 88 -4.64 -3.19 -1.90
N VAL A 89 -3.57 -3.58 -2.58
CA VAL A 89 -3.42 -3.35 -4.02
C VAL A 89 -4.45 -4.16 -4.81
N LEU A 90 -4.68 -5.42 -4.46
CA LEU A 90 -5.71 -6.24 -5.08
C LEU A 90 -7.11 -5.66 -4.86
N LEU A 91 -7.40 -5.18 -3.64
CA LEU A 91 -8.65 -4.49 -3.34
C LEU A 91 -8.82 -3.21 -4.18
N GLY A 92 -7.76 -2.40 -4.29
CA GLY A 92 -7.77 -1.19 -5.13
C GLY A 92 -7.96 -1.50 -6.61
N MET A 93 -7.31 -2.54 -7.14
CA MET A 93 -7.52 -2.99 -8.52
C MET A 93 -8.96 -3.45 -8.76
N ALA A 94 -9.54 -4.18 -7.80
CA ALA A 94 -10.94 -4.60 -7.87
C ALA A 94 -11.89 -3.40 -7.82
N ASP A 95 -11.63 -2.44 -6.94
CA ASP A 95 -12.41 -1.21 -6.83
C ASP A 95 -12.37 -0.39 -8.13
N ASP A 96 -11.17 -0.19 -8.69
CA ASP A 96 -10.99 0.55 -9.95
C ASP A 96 -11.68 -0.11 -11.15
N ARG A 97 -11.84 -1.43 -11.13
CA ARG A 97 -12.44 -2.19 -12.23
C ARG A 97 -13.94 -2.40 -12.05
N PHE A 98 -14.39 -2.70 -10.83
CA PHE A 98 -15.77 -3.13 -10.54
C PHE A 98 -16.59 -2.09 -9.80
N GLN A 99 -15.98 -0.97 -9.35
CA GLN A 99 -16.62 0.08 -8.57
C GLN A 99 -17.33 -0.51 -7.34
N LEU A 100 -16.54 -1.08 -6.44
CA LEU A 100 -17.05 -1.74 -5.22
C LEU A 100 -17.89 -0.78 -4.39
N ASP A 101 -18.96 -1.30 -3.79
CA ASP A 101 -19.76 -0.57 -2.82
C ASP A 101 -18.97 -0.25 -1.54
N ALA A 102 -19.39 0.77 -0.82
CA ALA A 102 -18.67 1.29 0.35
C ALA A 102 -18.48 0.23 1.45
N LEU A 103 -19.45 -0.67 1.64
CA LEU A 103 -19.38 -1.70 2.67
C LEU A 103 -18.36 -2.78 2.31
N THR A 104 -18.36 -3.26 1.07
CA THR A 104 -17.37 -4.23 0.57
C THR A 104 -15.96 -3.67 0.65
N LYS A 105 -15.78 -2.39 0.26
CA LYS A 105 -14.49 -1.70 0.36
C LYS A 105 -14.02 -1.60 1.81
N LEU A 106 -14.91 -1.20 2.74
CA LEU A 106 -14.60 -1.12 4.16
C LEU A 106 -14.21 -2.49 4.73
N ALA A 107 -14.97 -3.54 4.41
CA ALA A 107 -14.67 -4.90 4.85
C ALA A 107 -13.29 -5.37 4.36
N GLY A 108 -12.93 -5.08 3.10
CA GLY A 108 -11.60 -5.36 2.56
C GLY A 108 -10.49 -4.59 3.28
N GLN A 109 -10.71 -3.32 3.62
CA GLN A 109 -9.75 -2.52 4.37
C GLN A 109 -9.56 -3.04 5.81
N VAL A 110 -10.63 -3.45 6.48
CA VAL A 110 -10.57 -4.09 7.81
C VAL A 110 -9.80 -5.40 7.74
N PHE A 111 -10.02 -6.20 6.70
CA PHE A 111 -9.27 -7.44 6.47
C PHE A 111 -7.76 -7.16 6.32
N VAL A 112 -7.38 -6.13 5.55
CA VAL A 112 -5.96 -5.71 5.41
C VAL A 112 -5.37 -5.31 6.75
N ALA A 113 -6.09 -4.52 7.56
CA ALA A 113 -5.65 -4.16 8.91
C ALA A 113 -5.51 -5.40 9.80
N GLY A 114 -6.40 -6.39 9.67
CA GLY A 114 -6.32 -7.68 10.36
C GLY A 114 -5.04 -8.45 10.03
N ILE A 115 -4.58 -8.44 8.77
CA ILE A 115 -3.29 -9.04 8.38
C ILE A 115 -2.15 -8.40 9.18
N LEU A 116 -2.09 -7.07 9.27
CA LEU A 116 -1.05 -6.38 10.05
C LEU A 116 -1.05 -6.82 11.51
N LEU A 117 -2.22 -6.93 12.14
CA LEU A 117 -2.35 -7.35 13.53
C LEU A 117 -1.88 -8.79 13.76
N ILE A 118 -2.19 -9.73 12.84
CA ILE A 118 -1.75 -11.13 12.91
C ILE A 118 -0.21 -11.21 12.88
N TYR A 119 0.43 -10.32 12.15
CA TYR A 119 1.90 -10.24 12.09
C TYR A 119 2.52 -9.39 13.20
N GLY A 120 1.75 -9.00 14.22
CA GLY A 120 2.23 -8.25 15.38
C GLY A 120 2.42 -6.76 15.16
N ILE A 121 1.99 -6.24 14.00
CA ILE A 121 2.13 -4.82 13.66
C ILE A 121 0.95 -4.06 14.27
N GLN A 122 1.21 -3.41 15.40
CA GLN A 122 0.20 -2.65 16.12
C GLN A 122 0.81 -1.43 16.83
N ILE A 123 -0.03 -0.43 17.09
CA ILE A 123 0.36 0.76 17.85
C ILE A 123 0.35 0.42 19.32
N LEU A 124 1.53 0.42 19.94
CA LEU A 124 1.70 0.08 21.36
C LEU A 124 1.69 1.31 22.28
N TRP A 125 1.93 2.48 21.73
CA TRP A 125 2.01 3.74 22.48
C TRP A 125 1.61 4.94 21.62
N LEU A 126 1.18 6.01 22.29
CA LEU A 126 0.84 7.30 21.68
C LEU A 126 1.67 8.41 22.29
N PRO A 127 2.18 9.36 21.48
CA PRO A 127 2.96 10.51 21.94
C PRO A 127 2.04 11.67 22.38
N ILE A 128 1.21 11.44 23.41
CA ILE A 128 0.27 12.45 23.93
C ILE A 128 0.74 12.88 25.30
N ASN A 129 1.16 14.15 25.46
CA ASN A 129 1.69 14.71 26.71
C ASN A 129 2.75 13.80 27.38
N GLY A 130 3.64 13.21 26.59
CA GLY A 130 4.60 12.17 26.98
C GLY A 130 4.38 10.89 26.17
N VAL A 131 4.65 9.74 26.79
CA VAL A 131 4.42 8.42 26.17
C VAL A 131 3.35 7.69 26.96
N ILE A 132 2.19 7.48 26.37
CA ILE A 132 1.11 6.66 26.93
C ILE A 132 1.18 5.28 26.28
N THR A 133 1.43 4.24 27.07
CA THR A 133 1.35 2.83 26.62
C THR A 133 -0.10 2.38 26.57
N LEU A 134 -0.49 1.75 25.45
CA LEU A 134 -1.85 1.28 25.25
C LEU A 134 -1.99 -0.19 25.71
N PRO A 135 -3.10 -0.55 26.35
CA PRO A 135 -3.49 -1.97 26.49
C PRO A 135 -3.58 -2.63 25.11
N PRO A 136 -3.24 -3.91 24.96
CA PRO A 136 -3.21 -4.58 23.65
C PRO A 136 -4.51 -4.44 22.84
N SER A 137 -5.66 -4.59 23.49
CA SER A 137 -6.98 -4.47 22.83
C SER A 137 -7.22 -3.06 22.27
N ILE A 138 -6.83 -2.02 23.01
CA ILE A 138 -6.95 -0.63 22.56
C ILE A 138 -5.93 -0.35 21.45
N GLY A 139 -4.69 -0.85 21.58
CA GLY A 139 -3.66 -0.73 20.56
C GLY A 139 -4.10 -1.32 19.22
N GLN A 140 -4.72 -2.50 19.24
CA GLN A 140 -5.29 -3.15 18.05
C GLN A 140 -6.40 -2.31 17.42
N LEU A 141 -7.35 -1.82 18.20
CA LEU A 141 -8.45 -0.98 17.71
C LEU A 141 -7.93 0.32 17.08
N VAL A 142 -7.00 0.99 17.77
CA VAL A 142 -6.36 2.23 17.28
C VAL A 142 -5.61 1.95 15.97
N THR A 143 -4.92 0.81 15.86
CA THR A 143 -4.22 0.41 14.63
C THR A 143 -5.20 0.27 13.46
N VAL A 144 -6.30 -0.46 13.65
CA VAL A 144 -7.33 -0.61 12.62
C VAL A 144 -7.88 0.75 12.19
N LEU A 145 -8.26 1.59 13.14
CA LEU A 145 -8.81 2.92 12.84
C LEU A 145 -7.83 3.80 12.06
N ILE A 146 -6.55 3.83 12.46
CA ILE A 146 -5.53 4.62 11.76
C ILE A 146 -5.30 4.08 10.36
N VAL A 147 -5.22 2.76 10.17
CA VAL A 147 -5.08 2.13 8.85
C VAL A 147 -6.26 2.52 7.94
N LEU A 148 -7.49 2.43 8.44
CA LEU A 148 -8.68 2.84 7.70
C LEU A 148 -8.64 4.32 7.33
N VAL A 149 -8.32 5.20 8.28
CA VAL A 149 -8.22 6.64 8.03
C VAL A 149 -7.18 6.95 6.96
N VAL A 150 -5.98 6.36 7.06
CA VAL A 150 -4.89 6.59 6.11
C VAL A 150 -5.26 6.09 4.71
N ILE A 151 -5.80 4.87 4.58
CA ILE A 151 -6.22 4.31 3.28
C ILE A 151 -7.27 5.23 2.63
N ASN A 152 -8.28 5.66 3.38
CA ASN A 152 -9.33 6.51 2.82
C ASN A 152 -8.85 7.94 2.55
N ALA A 153 -7.98 8.51 3.41
CA ALA A 153 -7.40 9.82 3.16
C ALA A 153 -6.59 9.86 1.84
N VAL A 154 -5.74 8.85 1.60
CA VAL A 154 -5.00 8.74 0.34
C VAL A 154 -5.93 8.53 -0.86
N ASN A 155 -7.04 7.85 -0.67
CA ASN A 155 -8.01 7.59 -1.74
C ASN A 155 -8.83 8.83 -2.13
N PHE A 156 -8.86 9.88 -1.29
CA PHE A 156 -9.52 11.16 -1.57
C PHE A 156 -8.65 12.17 -2.34
N ILE A 157 -7.34 11.96 -2.40
CA ILE A 157 -6.38 12.79 -3.13
C ILE A 157 -6.34 12.38 -4.60
#